data_13fa4d2614007dcf53e236bab1689b91
#
_entry.id   13fa4d2614007dcf53e236bab1689b91
#
_cell.length_a   1.000
_cell.length_b   1.000
_cell.length_c   1.000
_cell.angle_alpha   90.00
_cell.angle_beta   90.00
_cell.angle_gamma   90.00
#
_symmetry.space_group_name_H-M   'P 1'
#
loop_
_entity.id
_entity.type
_entity.pdbx_description
1 polymer ?
#
loop_
_entity_poly.entity_id
_entity_poly.type
_entity_poly.pdbx_seq_one_letter_code
_entity_poly.pdbx_strand_id
1 'polypeptide(L)'
;MQKTPKSLRLHIALFGRTNVGKSSFLNLIAGQDVAIVSAQPGTTTDVVEKPMELLPIGPVVFLDTAGIDDTTDLGAKRIGKTEKVFDRADVILLLHEGDRVTEFEQSVEARAEEKSIPVIRIANKADLTPPSDSGFLACNSTDLASRDRVLAALKAELLRVCPDEFITPPPLVGDLVKPGGLAVLVVPIDLQAPKGRLILPQVSTIRDALDSDAATLVCKEREFAHMLSLMNQKPDVVICDSQMVLKMVADTPPDVPCTTFSILFARLKGDLRKFAMGAAAIDRLEPGDKVLIAESCSHHALEDDIGRVKIPRWLRQYVGVDVEIDVYAGRDFPDHLSDYKLAVQCGGCMQNRREVLSRIEKCESAGVPITNYGLCISQTQGVLKRVLSPFPAALDAYESVLLTS
;
A
#
# COMPACT_ATOMS: atom_id res chain seq x y z
N MET A 1 11.78 -20.27 -0.12
CA MET A 1 10.51 -19.76 -0.64
C MET A 1 10.42 -18.26 -0.34
N GLN A 2 10.23 -17.43 -1.35
CA GLN A 2 9.95 -16.01 -1.14
C GLN A 2 8.54 -15.90 -0.52
N LYS A 3 8.47 -15.37 0.70
CA LYS A 3 7.18 -15.14 1.38
C LYS A 3 6.49 -13.95 0.71
N THR A 4 5.16 -14.00 0.55
CA THR A 4 4.36 -12.85 0.10
C THR A 4 4.77 -11.59 0.85
N PRO A 5 5.07 -10.49 0.16
CA PRO A 5 5.47 -9.23 0.80
C PRO A 5 4.45 -8.75 1.82
N LYS A 6 4.90 -8.20 2.93
CA LYS A 6 4.00 -7.71 4.00
C LYS A 6 2.97 -6.69 3.47
N SER A 7 3.36 -5.85 2.53
CA SER A 7 2.51 -4.82 1.95
C SER A 7 1.38 -5.33 1.03
N LEU A 8 1.37 -6.63 0.71
CA LEU A 8 0.31 -7.30 -0.06
C LEU A 8 -0.51 -8.27 0.78
N ARG A 9 -0.30 -8.31 2.10
CA ARG A 9 -1.06 -9.16 3.03
C ARG A 9 -2.23 -8.41 3.62
N LEU A 10 -3.25 -9.15 4.05
CA LEU A 10 -4.32 -8.60 4.88
C LEU A 10 -3.76 -8.16 6.25
N HIS A 11 -3.97 -6.90 6.61
CA HIS A 11 -3.56 -6.35 7.91
C HIS A 11 -4.74 -6.37 8.87
N ILE A 12 -4.63 -7.15 9.93
CA ILE A 12 -5.66 -7.34 10.94
C ILE A 12 -5.20 -6.66 12.23
N ALA A 13 -5.85 -5.58 12.63
CA ALA A 13 -5.54 -4.90 13.89
C ALA A 13 -6.26 -5.56 15.06
N LEU A 14 -5.56 -5.72 16.18
CA LEU A 14 -6.10 -6.30 17.41
C LEU A 14 -6.26 -5.22 18.45
N PHE A 15 -7.49 -4.81 18.74
CA PHE A 15 -7.84 -3.85 19.78
C PHE A 15 -8.52 -4.53 20.97
N GLY A 16 -8.46 -3.89 22.12
CA GLY A 16 -9.10 -4.32 23.34
C GLY A 16 -8.39 -3.76 24.55
N ARG A 17 -9.07 -3.62 25.67
CA ARG A 17 -8.51 -3.05 26.92
C ARG A 17 -7.33 -3.87 27.46
N THR A 18 -6.57 -3.26 28.34
CA THR A 18 -5.51 -3.94 29.10
C THR A 18 -6.11 -5.16 29.83
N ASN A 19 -5.39 -6.28 29.80
CA ASN A 19 -5.79 -7.56 30.40
C ASN A 19 -7.04 -8.26 29.83
N VAL A 20 -7.60 -7.78 28.72
CA VAL A 20 -8.70 -8.48 28.03
C VAL A 20 -8.26 -9.80 27.37
N GLY A 21 -6.94 -10.01 27.24
CA GLY A 21 -6.36 -11.26 26.72
C GLY A 21 -5.92 -11.22 25.26
N LYS A 22 -5.55 -10.05 24.72
CA LYS A 22 -5.07 -9.90 23.31
C LYS A 22 -3.93 -10.87 22.97
N SER A 23 -2.88 -10.89 23.77
CA SER A 23 -1.72 -11.76 23.53
C SER A 23 -2.07 -13.25 23.64
N SER A 24 -2.93 -13.60 24.63
CA SER A 24 -3.42 -14.98 24.77
C SER A 24 -4.25 -15.42 23.56
N PHE A 25 -5.09 -14.53 23.04
CA PHE A 25 -5.87 -14.78 21.84
C PHE A 25 -4.98 -15.00 20.61
N LEU A 26 -3.95 -14.17 20.41
CA LEU A 26 -2.99 -14.37 19.33
C LEU A 26 -2.24 -15.70 19.45
N ASN A 27 -1.85 -16.09 20.67
CA ASN A 27 -1.18 -17.37 20.91
C ASN A 27 -2.14 -18.55 20.63
N LEU A 28 -3.40 -18.44 21.03
CA LEU A 28 -4.43 -19.44 20.72
C LEU A 28 -4.55 -19.65 19.20
N ILE A 29 -4.69 -18.56 18.43
CA ILE A 29 -4.83 -18.63 16.96
C ILE A 29 -3.57 -19.19 16.32
N ALA A 30 -2.39 -18.74 16.75
CA ALA A 30 -1.11 -19.18 16.21
C ALA A 30 -0.81 -20.65 16.47
N GLY A 31 -1.39 -21.24 17.54
CA GLY A 31 -1.15 -22.62 17.93
C GLY A 31 0.23 -22.92 18.51
N GLN A 32 1.00 -21.89 18.79
CA GLN A 32 2.32 -21.94 19.42
C GLN A 32 2.48 -20.67 20.26
N ASP A 33 3.30 -20.73 21.30
CA ASP A 33 3.87 -19.52 21.88
C ASP A 33 4.63 -18.82 20.74
N VAL A 34 3.97 -17.86 20.10
CA VAL A 34 4.64 -17.02 19.11
C VAL A 34 5.63 -16.19 19.90
N ALA A 35 6.84 -16.73 20.06
CA ALA A 35 7.96 -16.01 20.60
C ALA A 35 7.95 -14.66 19.88
N ILE A 36 7.97 -13.59 20.64
CA ILE A 36 8.15 -12.24 20.19
C ILE A 36 9.40 -12.25 19.31
N VAL A 37 9.22 -12.46 18.01
CA VAL A 37 10.28 -12.17 17.04
C VAL A 37 10.31 -10.66 17.01
N SER A 38 11.19 -10.15 17.88
CA SER A 38 11.39 -8.75 18.17
C SER A 38 11.36 -7.92 16.90
N ALA A 39 10.62 -6.82 16.94
CA ALA A 39 11.01 -5.61 16.27
C ALA A 39 12.54 -5.46 16.39
N GLN A 40 13.21 -5.07 15.33
CA GLN A 40 14.64 -4.74 15.40
C GLN A 40 14.89 -3.83 16.61
N PRO A 41 15.91 -4.10 17.43
CA PRO A 41 16.21 -3.27 18.58
C PRO A 41 16.50 -1.84 18.10
N GLY A 42 15.70 -0.87 18.51
CA GLY A 42 15.95 0.54 18.20
C GLY A 42 14.72 1.43 17.99
N THR A 43 13.50 0.88 17.89
CA THR A 43 12.27 1.69 17.76
C THR A 43 11.30 1.37 18.89
N THR A 44 11.37 2.14 19.95
CA THR A 44 10.63 1.98 21.21
C THR A 44 9.15 2.36 21.14
N THR A 45 8.54 2.45 19.97
CA THR A 45 7.16 2.96 19.81
C THR A 45 6.32 2.30 18.71
N ASP A 46 6.78 1.25 18.06
CA ASP A 46 6.05 0.70 16.90
C ASP A 46 5.14 -0.48 17.29
N VAL A 47 3.98 -0.51 16.62
CA VAL A 47 3.02 -1.62 16.65
C VAL A 47 3.73 -2.92 16.30
N VAL A 48 3.57 -3.95 17.12
CA VAL A 48 4.20 -5.25 16.88
C VAL A 48 3.47 -5.98 15.75
N GLU A 49 4.20 -6.29 14.68
CA GLU A 49 3.68 -7.01 13.52
C GLU A 49 3.92 -8.52 13.66
N LYS A 50 2.87 -9.32 13.64
CA LYS A 50 2.94 -10.79 13.69
C LYS A 50 2.42 -11.38 12.37
N PRO A 51 3.30 -11.83 11.46
CA PRO A 51 2.87 -12.48 10.23
C PRO A 51 2.38 -13.91 10.51
N MET A 52 1.29 -14.30 9.84
CA MET A 52 0.67 -15.62 9.96
C MET A 52 0.10 -16.06 8.61
N GLU A 53 -0.13 -17.36 8.44
CA GLU A 53 -0.87 -17.95 7.31
C GLU A 53 -2.26 -18.38 7.78
N LEU A 54 -3.31 -17.85 7.18
CA LEU A 54 -4.71 -18.18 7.49
C LEU A 54 -5.43 -18.69 6.23
N LEU A 55 -5.28 -19.98 5.90
CA LEU A 55 -6.00 -20.57 4.78
C LEU A 55 -7.52 -20.59 5.06
N PRO A 56 -8.40 -20.24 4.08
CA PRO A 56 -8.10 -19.96 2.66
C PRO A 56 -7.73 -18.51 2.33
N ILE A 57 -7.73 -17.59 3.30
CA ILE A 57 -7.43 -16.14 3.05
C ILE A 57 -5.98 -15.96 2.59
N GLY A 58 -5.05 -16.80 3.09
CA GLY A 58 -3.63 -16.71 2.77
C GLY A 58 -2.81 -15.98 3.85
N PRO A 59 -1.70 -15.33 3.46
CA PRO A 59 -0.80 -14.67 4.41
C PRO A 59 -1.38 -13.37 4.95
N VAL A 60 -1.44 -13.23 6.28
CA VAL A 60 -1.93 -12.06 7.00
C VAL A 60 -0.84 -11.44 7.88
N VAL A 61 -1.07 -10.23 8.36
CA VAL A 61 -0.24 -9.57 9.38
C VAL A 61 -1.16 -9.10 10.50
N PHE A 62 -0.97 -9.61 11.71
CA PHE A 62 -1.61 -9.06 12.89
C PHE A 62 -0.84 -7.84 13.40
N LEU A 63 -1.55 -6.75 13.64
CA LEU A 63 -1.05 -5.52 14.25
C LEU A 63 -1.44 -5.56 15.73
N ASP A 64 -0.49 -5.90 16.60
CA ASP A 64 -0.73 -6.00 18.03
C ASP A 64 -0.60 -4.62 18.69
N THR A 65 -1.69 -4.14 19.28
CA THR A 65 -1.76 -2.84 19.95
C THR A 65 -1.45 -2.90 21.45
N ALA A 66 -0.90 -3.99 21.95
CA ALA A 66 -0.69 -4.26 23.39
C ALA A 66 0.18 -3.21 24.12
N GLY A 67 0.77 -2.24 23.50
CA GLY A 67 1.49 -1.13 24.16
C GLY A 67 0.77 0.21 24.08
N ILE A 68 -0.39 0.26 23.42
CA ILE A 68 -1.14 1.52 23.18
C ILE A 68 -2.14 1.79 24.31
N ASP A 69 -2.54 0.76 25.05
CA ASP A 69 -3.63 0.83 26.05
C ASP A 69 -3.14 1.23 27.45
N ASP A 70 -1.83 1.41 27.68
CA ASP A 70 -1.28 1.75 28.99
C ASP A 70 -1.59 3.21 29.38
N THR A 71 -2.27 3.38 30.51
CA THR A 71 -2.81 4.67 31.00
C THR A 71 -1.75 5.69 31.43
N THR A 72 -0.47 5.35 31.35
CA THR A 72 0.64 6.12 31.90
C THR A 72 1.31 7.10 30.93
N ASP A 73 1.07 7.02 29.60
CA ASP A 73 1.69 7.92 28.64
C ASP A 73 0.72 8.97 28.07
N LEU A 74 1.18 10.22 28.11
CA LEU A 74 0.56 11.47 27.63
C LEU A 74 -0.39 11.29 26.42
N GLY A 75 -1.66 11.68 26.62
CA GLY A 75 -2.78 11.45 25.72
C GLY A 75 -2.57 11.73 24.22
N ALA A 76 -1.83 12.78 23.84
CA ALA A 76 -1.59 13.15 22.44
C ALA A 76 -0.70 12.14 21.68
N LYS A 77 0.33 11.57 22.33
CA LYS A 77 1.19 10.54 21.71
C LYS A 77 0.44 9.22 21.49
N ARG A 78 -0.50 8.90 22.37
CA ARG A 78 -1.35 7.72 22.31
C ARG A 78 -2.34 7.80 21.15
N ILE A 79 -3.01 8.95 20.97
CA ILE A 79 -3.93 9.19 19.85
C ILE A 79 -3.19 9.01 18.53
N GLY A 80 -2.02 9.61 18.35
CA GLY A 80 -1.24 9.48 17.11
C GLY A 80 -0.79 8.04 16.80
N LYS A 81 -0.49 7.21 17.82
CA LYS A 81 -0.15 5.79 17.62
C LYS A 81 -1.37 4.98 17.18
N THR A 82 -2.50 5.21 17.82
CA THR A 82 -3.76 4.55 17.51
C THR A 82 -4.20 4.88 16.08
N GLU A 83 -4.09 6.14 15.66
CA GLU A 83 -4.39 6.56 14.28
C GLU A 83 -3.53 5.83 13.24
N LYS A 84 -2.22 5.68 13.50
CA LYS A 84 -1.34 4.91 12.59
C LYS A 84 -1.74 3.45 12.42
N VAL A 85 -2.42 2.85 13.41
CA VAL A 85 -2.97 1.48 13.27
C VAL A 85 -4.22 1.50 12.40
N PHE A 86 -5.14 2.43 12.62
CA PHE A 86 -6.34 2.58 11.78
C PHE A 86 -5.98 2.86 10.31
N ASP A 87 -4.95 3.65 10.06
CA ASP A 87 -4.48 3.94 8.69
C ASP A 87 -3.96 2.70 7.93
N ARG A 88 -3.73 1.59 8.64
CA ARG A 88 -3.14 0.35 8.10
C ARG A 88 -4.06 -0.85 8.17
N ALA A 89 -5.05 -0.82 9.06
CA ALA A 89 -5.92 -1.95 9.32
C ALA A 89 -6.93 -2.14 8.19
N ASP A 90 -6.95 -3.32 7.59
CA ASP A 90 -7.97 -3.74 6.64
C ASP A 90 -9.19 -4.32 7.37
N VAL A 91 -8.96 -4.94 8.55
CA VAL A 91 -9.98 -5.49 9.45
C VAL A 91 -9.55 -5.26 10.90
N ILE A 92 -10.49 -5.01 11.78
CA ILE A 92 -10.26 -4.89 13.22
C ILE A 92 -10.87 -6.09 13.95
N LEU A 93 -10.08 -6.73 14.80
CA LEU A 93 -10.56 -7.64 15.83
C LEU A 93 -10.64 -6.86 17.15
N LEU A 94 -11.85 -6.66 17.66
CA LEU A 94 -12.09 -5.95 18.90
C LEU A 94 -12.43 -6.96 20.02
N LEU A 95 -11.49 -7.12 20.95
CA LEU A 95 -11.66 -8.03 22.10
C LEU A 95 -12.39 -7.34 23.24
N HIS A 96 -13.44 -8.01 23.70
CA HIS A 96 -14.25 -7.66 24.87
C HIS A 96 -14.07 -8.67 25.99
N GLU A 97 -14.31 -8.27 27.22
CA GLU A 97 -14.47 -9.20 28.34
C GLU A 97 -15.94 -9.61 28.42
N GLY A 98 -16.25 -10.83 27.97
CA GLY A 98 -17.62 -11.23 27.65
C GLY A 98 -18.22 -10.34 26.56
N ASP A 99 -19.41 -9.82 26.75
CA ASP A 99 -20.10 -8.86 25.87
C ASP A 99 -20.11 -7.42 26.42
N ARG A 100 -19.25 -7.15 27.42
CA ARG A 100 -19.18 -5.82 28.03
C ARG A 100 -18.58 -4.81 27.07
N VAL A 101 -19.36 -3.76 26.76
CA VAL A 101 -18.97 -2.61 25.95
C VAL A 101 -18.73 -1.41 26.87
N THR A 102 -17.57 -0.75 26.74
CA THR A 102 -17.22 0.46 27.46
C THR A 102 -16.95 1.61 26.48
N GLU A 103 -16.65 2.81 27.00
CA GLU A 103 -16.29 3.96 26.16
C GLU A 103 -15.08 3.68 25.23
N PHE A 104 -14.16 2.79 25.65
CA PHE A 104 -13.01 2.41 24.81
C PHE A 104 -13.48 1.64 23.57
N GLU A 105 -14.27 0.59 23.74
CA GLU A 105 -14.76 -0.20 22.61
C GLU A 105 -15.66 0.64 21.69
N GLN A 106 -16.53 1.49 22.25
CA GLN A 106 -17.36 2.42 21.47
C GLN A 106 -16.50 3.40 20.64
N SER A 107 -15.40 3.92 21.22
CA SER A 107 -14.50 4.83 20.51
C SER A 107 -13.78 4.14 19.35
N VAL A 108 -13.36 2.89 19.54
CA VAL A 108 -12.74 2.09 18.47
C VAL A 108 -13.73 1.81 17.35
N GLU A 109 -14.98 1.44 17.68
CA GLU A 109 -16.04 1.18 16.69
C GLU A 109 -16.40 2.43 15.90
N ALA A 110 -16.61 3.57 16.59
CA ALA A 110 -16.92 4.85 15.93
C ALA A 110 -15.80 5.26 14.97
N ARG A 111 -14.54 5.08 15.36
CA ARG A 111 -13.40 5.40 14.50
C ARG A 111 -13.27 4.43 13.33
N ALA A 112 -13.55 3.14 13.54
CA ALA A 112 -13.57 2.14 12.49
C ALA A 112 -14.66 2.44 11.46
N GLU A 113 -15.86 2.83 11.92
CA GLU A 113 -16.99 3.23 11.06
C GLU A 113 -16.64 4.46 10.21
N GLU A 114 -16.07 5.51 10.83
CA GLU A 114 -15.62 6.72 10.12
C GLU A 114 -14.63 6.38 8.99
N LYS A 115 -13.74 5.42 9.22
CA LYS A 115 -12.76 4.96 8.22
C LYS A 115 -13.26 3.80 7.36
N SER A 116 -14.50 3.36 7.50
CA SER A 116 -15.05 2.21 6.78
C SER A 116 -14.20 0.93 6.93
N ILE A 117 -13.72 0.67 8.15
CA ILE A 117 -12.97 -0.54 8.48
C ILE A 117 -13.92 -1.53 9.17
N PRO A 118 -14.09 -2.76 8.65
CA PRO A 118 -14.94 -3.76 9.29
C PRO A 118 -14.38 -4.20 10.64
N VAL A 119 -15.30 -4.40 11.61
CA VAL A 119 -14.98 -4.83 12.98
C VAL A 119 -15.59 -6.21 13.23
N ILE A 120 -14.77 -7.14 13.73
CA ILE A 120 -15.21 -8.42 14.28
C ILE A 120 -15.11 -8.33 15.80
N ARG A 121 -16.25 -8.44 16.49
CA ARG A 121 -16.32 -8.45 17.96
C ARG A 121 -16.01 -9.83 18.51
N ILE A 122 -15.08 -9.89 19.47
CA ILE A 122 -14.66 -11.15 20.11
C ILE A 122 -14.93 -11.05 21.60
N ALA A 123 -15.86 -11.87 22.12
CA ALA A 123 -16.10 -12.01 23.54
C ALA A 123 -15.08 -13.01 24.11
N ASN A 124 -14.00 -12.52 24.70
CA ASN A 124 -13.01 -13.35 25.38
C ASN A 124 -13.44 -13.62 26.83
N LYS A 125 -12.83 -14.65 27.45
CA LYS A 125 -13.21 -15.16 28.78
C LYS A 125 -14.69 -15.61 28.83
N ALA A 126 -15.18 -16.16 27.73
CA ALA A 126 -16.59 -16.59 27.58
C ALA A 126 -16.97 -17.75 28.53
N ASP A 127 -16.00 -18.39 29.14
CA ASP A 127 -16.17 -19.36 30.27
C ASP A 127 -16.61 -18.69 31.56
N LEU A 128 -16.22 -17.45 31.80
CA LEU A 128 -16.58 -16.67 32.98
C LEU A 128 -17.81 -15.80 32.72
N THR A 129 -17.87 -15.22 31.55
CA THR A 129 -18.95 -14.29 31.13
C THR A 129 -19.36 -14.61 29.68
N PRO A 130 -20.30 -15.55 29.48
CA PRO A 130 -20.81 -15.87 28.17
C PRO A 130 -21.49 -14.67 27.54
N PRO A 131 -21.27 -14.37 26.24
CA PRO A 131 -21.97 -13.28 25.58
C PRO A 131 -23.46 -13.61 25.45
N SER A 132 -24.31 -12.62 25.69
CA SER A 132 -25.76 -12.70 25.51
C SER A 132 -26.19 -12.40 24.08
N ASP A 133 -25.35 -11.70 23.31
CA ASP A 133 -25.57 -11.30 21.93
C ASP A 133 -24.84 -12.20 20.94
N SER A 134 -25.55 -12.61 19.88
CA SER A 134 -25.01 -13.42 18.78
C SER A 134 -24.02 -12.65 17.87
N GLY A 135 -23.88 -11.33 18.04
CA GLY A 135 -22.92 -10.48 17.31
C GLY A 135 -21.47 -10.66 17.76
N PHE A 136 -21.20 -11.51 18.76
CA PHE A 136 -19.85 -11.76 19.26
C PHE A 136 -19.36 -13.17 18.92
N LEU A 137 -18.11 -13.27 18.53
CA LEU A 137 -17.39 -14.54 18.47
C LEU A 137 -16.93 -14.91 19.88
N ALA A 138 -17.58 -15.91 20.49
CA ALA A 138 -17.22 -16.36 21.83
C ALA A 138 -15.89 -17.12 21.86
N CYS A 139 -15.00 -16.74 22.77
CA CYS A 139 -13.67 -17.31 22.91
C CYS A 139 -13.27 -17.45 24.40
N ASN A 140 -12.55 -18.53 24.72
CA ASN A 140 -11.69 -18.61 25.90
C ASN A 140 -10.26 -18.77 25.42
N SER A 141 -9.47 -17.70 25.48
CA SER A 141 -8.09 -17.68 24.93
C SER A 141 -7.11 -18.58 25.70
N THR A 142 -7.49 -19.11 26.86
CA THR A 142 -6.67 -20.04 27.67
C THR A 142 -7.01 -21.49 27.40
N ASP A 143 -8.13 -21.77 26.73
CA ASP A 143 -8.56 -23.13 26.40
C ASP A 143 -8.05 -23.54 25.02
N LEU A 144 -6.91 -24.23 25.00
CA LEU A 144 -6.29 -24.72 23.77
C LEU A 144 -7.16 -25.76 23.04
N ALA A 145 -8.03 -26.48 23.75
CA ALA A 145 -8.93 -27.48 23.15
C ALA A 145 -9.99 -26.79 22.25
N SER A 146 -10.35 -25.55 22.54
CA SER A 146 -11.31 -24.78 21.74
C SER A 146 -10.71 -24.17 20.47
N ARG A 147 -9.38 -24.25 20.28
CA ARG A 147 -8.63 -23.55 19.22
C ARG A 147 -9.22 -23.75 17.82
N ASP A 148 -9.46 -24.97 17.40
CA ASP A 148 -9.90 -25.27 16.04
C ASP A 148 -11.30 -24.70 15.77
N ARG A 149 -12.18 -24.72 16.77
CA ARG A 149 -13.51 -24.11 16.71
C ARG A 149 -13.41 -22.60 16.59
N VAL A 150 -12.61 -21.95 17.44
CA VAL A 150 -12.41 -20.50 17.43
C VAL A 150 -11.78 -20.05 16.12
N LEU A 151 -10.77 -20.78 15.65
CA LEU A 151 -10.10 -20.48 14.38
C LEU A 151 -11.04 -20.65 13.18
N ALA A 152 -11.88 -21.67 13.16
CA ALA A 152 -12.88 -21.85 12.09
C ALA A 152 -13.91 -20.72 12.08
N ALA A 153 -14.42 -20.32 13.26
CA ALA A 153 -15.35 -19.21 13.38
C ALA A 153 -14.70 -17.86 12.96
N LEU A 154 -13.48 -17.60 13.40
CA LEU A 154 -12.72 -16.41 12.99
C LEU A 154 -12.52 -16.35 11.48
N LYS A 155 -12.15 -17.48 10.85
CA LYS A 155 -11.97 -17.54 9.38
C LYS A 155 -13.29 -17.27 8.66
N ALA A 156 -14.40 -17.79 9.13
CA ALA A 156 -15.72 -17.56 8.53
C ALA A 156 -16.10 -16.07 8.61
N GLU A 157 -15.88 -15.43 9.76
CA GLU A 157 -16.14 -14.00 9.92
C GLU A 157 -15.18 -13.15 9.10
N LEU A 158 -13.90 -13.49 9.05
CA LEU A 158 -12.94 -12.80 8.19
C LEU A 158 -13.32 -12.89 6.70
N LEU A 159 -13.73 -14.06 6.22
CA LEU A 159 -14.20 -14.22 4.82
C LEU A 159 -15.47 -13.41 4.54
N ARG A 160 -16.33 -13.20 5.54
CA ARG A 160 -17.55 -12.41 5.41
C ARG A 160 -17.27 -10.90 5.29
N VAL A 161 -16.25 -10.39 5.98
CA VAL A 161 -15.96 -8.95 6.09
C VAL A 161 -14.71 -8.51 5.35
N CYS A 162 -13.87 -9.47 4.92
CA CYS A 162 -12.63 -9.17 4.22
C CYS A 162 -12.92 -8.41 2.92
N PRO A 163 -12.19 -7.35 2.61
CA PRO A 163 -12.31 -6.69 1.31
C PRO A 163 -12.08 -7.68 0.16
N ASP A 164 -12.92 -7.60 -0.88
CA ASP A 164 -12.92 -8.53 -2.01
C ASP A 164 -11.54 -8.67 -2.68
N GLU A 165 -10.73 -7.63 -2.66
CA GLU A 165 -9.39 -7.59 -3.22
C GLU A 165 -8.38 -8.55 -2.57
N PHE A 166 -8.66 -9.04 -1.36
CA PHE A 166 -7.83 -10.08 -0.71
C PHE A 166 -8.28 -11.50 -1.06
N ILE A 167 -9.54 -11.66 -1.46
CA ILE A 167 -10.11 -12.94 -1.90
C ILE A 167 -9.87 -13.11 -3.40
N THR A 168 -10.12 -12.06 -4.18
CA THR A 168 -9.89 -12.00 -5.62
C THR A 168 -9.07 -10.74 -5.94
N PRO A 169 -7.74 -10.82 -5.84
CA PRO A 169 -6.88 -9.66 -6.08
C PRO A 169 -7.11 -9.07 -7.48
N PRO A 170 -7.22 -7.75 -7.62
CA PRO A 170 -7.28 -7.14 -8.94
C PRO A 170 -5.99 -7.42 -9.71
N PRO A 171 -6.05 -7.62 -11.02
CA PRO A 171 -4.88 -7.89 -11.82
C PRO A 171 -3.92 -6.69 -11.80
N LEU A 172 -2.62 -6.98 -11.74
CA LEU A 172 -1.58 -5.96 -11.85
C LEU A 172 -1.29 -5.63 -13.31
N VAL A 173 -1.15 -6.66 -14.14
CA VAL A 173 -0.91 -6.58 -15.60
C VAL A 173 -1.79 -7.56 -16.40
N GLY A 174 -2.43 -8.51 -15.73
CA GLY A 174 -3.16 -9.60 -16.35
C GLY A 174 -4.31 -9.15 -17.27
N ASP A 175 -4.89 -7.98 -17.00
CA ASP A 175 -5.91 -7.36 -17.87
C ASP A 175 -5.32 -6.58 -19.07
N LEU A 176 -4.01 -6.40 -19.13
CA LEU A 176 -3.29 -5.74 -20.22
C LEU A 176 -2.64 -6.74 -21.16
N VAL A 177 -2.65 -8.03 -20.83
CA VAL A 177 -2.13 -9.13 -21.64
C VAL A 177 -3.22 -10.15 -21.88
N LYS A 178 -3.22 -10.77 -23.03
CA LYS A 178 -4.15 -11.88 -23.34
C LYS A 178 -3.48 -13.22 -23.00
N PRO A 179 -4.22 -14.30 -22.74
CA PRO A 179 -3.67 -15.64 -22.64
C PRO A 179 -2.83 -15.99 -23.88
N GLY A 180 -1.63 -16.53 -23.67
CA GLY A 180 -0.64 -16.76 -24.73
C GLY A 180 0.05 -15.50 -25.25
N GLY A 181 -0.24 -14.34 -24.70
CA GLY A 181 0.37 -13.06 -25.05
C GLY A 181 1.73 -12.83 -24.41
N LEU A 182 2.29 -11.63 -24.59
CA LEU A 182 3.64 -11.29 -24.15
C LEU A 182 3.69 -9.90 -23.52
N ALA A 183 4.16 -9.83 -22.29
CA ALA A 183 4.59 -8.60 -21.63
C ALA A 183 6.12 -8.44 -21.74
N VAL A 184 6.60 -7.27 -22.19
CA VAL A 184 8.03 -6.94 -22.18
C VAL A 184 8.32 -6.03 -20.99
N LEU A 185 9.26 -6.44 -20.13
CA LEU A 185 9.65 -5.73 -18.93
C LEU A 185 11.05 -5.15 -19.10
N VAL A 186 11.17 -3.82 -19.09
CA VAL A 186 12.44 -3.10 -19.20
C VAL A 186 12.94 -2.73 -17.81
N VAL A 187 13.99 -3.42 -17.35
CA VAL A 187 14.50 -3.35 -15.99
C VAL A 187 15.92 -2.81 -15.99
N PRO A 188 16.17 -1.60 -15.48
CA PRO A 188 17.52 -1.09 -15.31
C PRO A 188 18.26 -1.87 -14.22
N ILE A 189 19.58 -1.91 -14.30
CA ILE A 189 20.41 -2.39 -13.20
C ILE A 189 21.18 -1.19 -12.65
N ASP A 190 20.69 -0.65 -11.57
CA ASP A 190 21.24 0.51 -10.89
C ASP A 190 21.38 0.27 -9.37
N LEU A 191 21.69 1.31 -8.61
CA LEU A 191 21.84 1.24 -7.16
C LEU A 191 20.56 0.85 -6.42
N GLN A 192 19.38 1.10 -7.00
CA GLN A 192 18.08 0.77 -6.41
C GLN A 192 17.61 -0.64 -6.79
N ALA A 193 18.04 -1.14 -7.95
CA ALA A 193 17.88 -2.53 -8.37
C ALA A 193 19.25 -3.20 -8.55
N PRO A 194 19.96 -3.48 -7.44
CA PRO A 194 21.36 -3.92 -7.49
C PRO A 194 21.51 -5.30 -8.14
N LYS A 195 22.70 -5.57 -8.63
CA LYS A 195 23.07 -6.84 -9.28
C LYS A 195 22.58 -8.05 -8.45
N GLY A 196 21.93 -8.98 -9.11
CA GLY A 196 21.44 -10.23 -8.52
C GLY A 196 20.07 -10.13 -7.86
N ARG A 197 19.35 -9.00 -7.99
CA ARG A 197 18.00 -8.81 -7.43
C ARG A 197 17.04 -8.21 -8.45
N LEU A 198 15.80 -8.68 -8.42
CA LEU A 198 14.63 -7.97 -8.91
C LEU A 198 13.89 -7.38 -7.72
N ILE A 199 13.34 -6.19 -7.88
CA ILE A 199 12.55 -5.53 -6.83
C ILE A 199 11.09 -5.99 -6.88
N LEU A 200 10.36 -5.75 -5.79
CA LEU A 200 8.98 -6.21 -5.62
C LEU A 200 8.06 -5.89 -6.81
N PRO A 201 8.02 -4.68 -7.38
CA PRO A 201 7.16 -4.40 -8.52
C PRO A 201 7.44 -5.28 -9.74
N GLN A 202 8.70 -5.52 -10.04
CA GLN A 202 9.13 -6.34 -11.16
C GLN A 202 8.72 -7.79 -10.98
N VAL A 203 9.03 -8.39 -9.81
CA VAL A 203 8.66 -9.78 -9.48
C VAL A 203 7.14 -9.98 -9.48
N SER A 204 6.39 -9.02 -8.91
CA SER A 204 4.93 -9.10 -8.87
C SER A 204 4.31 -9.03 -10.26
N THR A 205 4.84 -8.18 -11.14
CA THR A 205 4.36 -8.06 -12.53
C THR A 205 4.64 -9.34 -13.33
N ILE A 206 5.85 -9.93 -13.18
CA ILE A 206 6.19 -11.22 -13.78
C ILE A 206 5.20 -12.29 -13.32
N ARG A 207 4.96 -12.37 -12.02
CA ARG A 207 4.07 -13.38 -11.45
C ARG A 207 2.63 -13.23 -11.92
N ASP A 208 2.10 -12.00 -11.93
CA ASP A 208 0.73 -11.71 -12.37
C ASP A 208 0.52 -12.03 -13.86
N ALA A 209 1.52 -11.74 -14.72
CA ALA A 209 1.47 -12.15 -16.12
C ALA A 209 1.42 -13.67 -16.28
N LEU A 210 2.22 -14.42 -15.51
CA LEU A 210 2.20 -15.88 -15.53
C LEU A 210 0.88 -16.45 -15.00
N ASP A 211 0.31 -15.87 -13.95
CA ASP A 211 -0.99 -16.26 -13.40
C ASP A 211 -2.14 -15.98 -14.39
N SER A 212 -1.90 -15.11 -15.38
CA SER A 212 -2.82 -14.77 -16.48
C SER A 212 -2.52 -15.52 -17.78
N ASP A 213 -1.80 -16.64 -17.71
CA ASP A 213 -1.41 -17.48 -18.86
C ASP A 213 -0.61 -16.72 -19.95
N ALA A 214 0.11 -15.65 -19.60
CA ALA A 214 0.95 -14.87 -20.51
C ALA A 214 2.44 -15.12 -20.27
N ALA A 215 3.25 -14.85 -21.28
CA ALA A 215 4.70 -14.89 -21.17
C ALA A 215 5.29 -13.54 -20.80
N THR A 216 6.51 -13.53 -20.24
CA THR A 216 7.27 -12.30 -19.98
C THR A 216 8.66 -12.36 -20.60
N LEU A 217 9.06 -11.28 -21.27
CA LEU A 217 10.44 -11.03 -21.68
C LEU A 217 11.01 -9.93 -20.79
N VAL A 218 12.10 -10.23 -20.09
CA VAL A 218 12.78 -9.24 -19.23
C VAL A 218 14.09 -8.86 -19.86
N CYS A 219 14.32 -7.58 -20.11
CA CYS A 219 15.53 -7.06 -20.71
C CYS A 219 15.97 -5.75 -20.04
N LYS A 220 17.20 -5.33 -20.28
CA LYS A 220 17.69 -4.02 -19.86
C LYS A 220 17.32 -2.94 -20.89
N GLU A 221 17.40 -1.70 -20.45
CA GLU A 221 17.08 -0.53 -21.27
C GLU A 221 17.92 -0.42 -22.55
N ARG A 222 19.15 -0.97 -22.54
CA ARG A 222 20.07 -0.92 -23.71
C ARG A 222 19.72 -1.96 -24.77
N GLU A 223 19.29 -3.12 -24.33
CA GLU A 223 18.93 -4.23 -25.19
C GLU A 223 17.48 -4.14 -25.72
N PHE A 224 16.64 -3.28 -25.14
CA PHE A 224 15.20 -3.24 -25.39
C PHE A 224 14.86 -3.06 -26.87
N ALA A 225 15.39 -2.03 -27.55
CA ALA A 225 15.12 -1.78 -28.97
C ALA A 225 15.57 -2.97 -29.85
N HIS A 226 16.73 -3.56 -29.54
CA HIS A 226 17.22 -4.75 -30.25
C HIS A 226 16.31 -5.95 -30.02
N MET A 227 15.87 -6.20 -28.77
CA MET A 227 14.96 -7.30 -28.49
C MET A 227 13.64 -7.16 -29.23
N LEU A 228 13.06 -5.94 -29.31
CA LEU A 228 11.87 -5.69 -30.12
C LEU A 228 12.08 -6.02 -31.59
N SER A 229 13.26 -5.73 -32.16
CA SER A 229 13.56 -6.02 -33.55
C SER A 229 13.71 -7.53 -33.89
N LEU A 230 13.99 -8.35 -32.86
CA LEU A 230 14.09 -9.81 -33.00
C LEU A 230 12.72 -10.52 -32.90
N MET A 231 11.68 -9.81 -32.48
CA MET A 231 10.37 -10.40 -32.26
C MET A 231 9.58 -10.49 -33.56
N ASN A 232 8.98 -11.65 -33.82
CA ASN A 232 8.06 -11.85 -34.96
C ASN A 232 6.66 -11.27 -34.71
N GLN A 233 6.33 -11.00 -33.43
CA GLN A 233 5.04 -10.46 -33.02
C GLN A 233 5.26 -9.30 -32.06
N LYS A 234 4.37 -8.29 -32.12
CA LYS A 234 4.39 -7.19 -31.15
C LYS A 234 3.97 -7.68 -29.79
N PRO A 235 4.58 -7.17 -28.70
CA PRO A 235 4.09 -7.46 -27.36
C PRO A 235 2.72 -6.82 -27.12
N ASP A 236 1.93 -7.39 -26.20
CA ASP A 236 0.66 -6.83 -25.78
C ASP A 236 0.87 -5.55 -24.94
N VAL A 237 1.95 -5.52 -24.14
CA VAL A 237 2.32 -4.35 -23.31
C VAL A 237 3.81 -4.30 -23.07
N VAL A 238 4.35 -3.08 -22.97
CA VAL A 238 5.71 -2.80 -22.51
C VAL A 238 5.67 -2.08 -21.17
N ILE A 239 6.47 -2.53 -20.20
CA ILE A 239 6.48 -2.00 -18.84
C ILE A 239 7.92 -1.70 -18.44
N CYS A 240 8.19 -0.49 -17.94
CA CYS A 240 9.53 -0.12 -17.53
C CYS A 240 9.60 0.43 -16.10
N ASP A 241 10.81 0.56 -15.59
CA ASP A 241 11.08 1.43 -14.44
C ASP A 241 10.86 2.89 -14.83
N SER A 242 10.28 3.69 -13.92
CA SER A 242 9.89 5.08 -14.21
C SER A 242 11.08 5.96 -14.65
N GLN A 243 12.29 5.66 -14.22
CA GLN A 243 13.49 6.41 -14.64
C GLN A 243 13.83 6.23 -16.12
N MET A 244 13.38 5.11 -16.73
CA MET A 244 13.63 4.77 -18.14
C MET A 244 12.45 5.12 -19.04
N VAL A 245 11.41 5.79 -18.52
CA VAL A 245 10.13 5.99 -19.21
C VAL A 245 10.30 6.74 -20.54
N LEU A 246 11.12 7.77 -20.60
CA LEU A 246 11.34 8.54 -21.83
C LEU A 246 11.95 7.68 -22.94
N LYS A 247 13.01 6.91 -22.61
CA LYS A 247 13.66 6.00 -23.55
C LYS A 247 12.69 4.86 -23.98
N MET A 248 11.99 4.26 -23.03
CA MET A 248 11.04 3.20 -23.32
C MET A 248 9.94 3.69 -24.27
N VAL A 249 9.36 4.85 -24.04
CA VAL A 249 8.34 5.45 -24.90
C VAL A 249 8.90 5.73 -26.31
N ALA A 250 10.12 6.26 -26.41
CA ALA A 250 10.75 6.53 -27.71
C ALA A 250 11.01 5.28 -28.55
N ASP A 251 11.37 4.18 -27.89
CA ASP A 251 11.70 2.90 -28.55
C ASP A 251 10.45 2.01 -28.81
N THR A 252 9.32 2.28 -28.11
CA THR A 252 8.09 1.47 -28.22
C THR A 252 7.24 1.92 -29.41
N PRO A 253 6.81 1.02 -30.32
CA PRO A 253 5.93 1.37 -31.41
C PRO A 253 4.64 2.07 -30.91
N PRO A 254 4.10 3.05 -31.66
CA PRO A 254 2.95 3.84 -31.22
C PRO A 254 1.69 3.03 -30.91
N ASP A 255 1.50 1.94 -31.58
CA ASP A 255 0.36 1.01 -31.45
C ASP A 255 0.53 -0.05 -30.35
N VAL A 256 1.70 -0.14 -29.71
CA VAL A 256 1.95 -1.06 -28.58
C VAL A 256 1.69 -0.32 -27.25
N PRO A 257 0.75 -0.77 -26.42
CA PRO A 257 0.53 -0.20 -25.09
C PRO A 257 1.80 -0.19 -24.25
N CYS A 258 2.04 0.89 -23.49
CA CYS A 258 3.19 0.94 -22.60
C CYS A 258 2.87 1.71 -21.30
N THR A 259 3.50 1.32 -20.20
CA THR A 259 3.33 1.92 -18.88
C THR A 259 4.56 1.72 -18.00
N THR A 260 4.49 2.06 -16.72
CA THR A 260 5.57 1.85 -15.76
C THR A 260 5.13 0.97 -14.60
N PHE A 261 6.08 0.28 -13.96
CA PHE A 261 5.81 -0.49 -12.72
C PHE A 261 5.18 0.39 -11.63
N SER A 262 5.59 1.65 -11.52
CA SER A 262 5.05 2.58 -10.55
C SER A 262 3.59 2.94 -10.81
N ILE A 263 3.17 3.05 -12.07
CA ILE A 263 1.76 3.30 -12.45
C ILE A 263 0.92 2.04 -12.18
N LEU A 264 1.42 0.84 -12.49
CA LEU A 264 0.75 -0.41 -12.16
C LEU A 264 0.51 -0.53 -10.65
N PHE A 265 1.52 -0.21 -9.84
CA PHE A 265 1.39 -0.23 -8.38
C PHE A 265 0.52 0.90 -7.82
N ALA A 266 0.49 2.07 -8.47
CA ALA A 266 -0.45 3.14 -8.14
C ALA A 266 -1.91 2.69 -8.34
N ARG A 267 -2.18 1.92 -9.41
CA ARG A 267 -3.49 1.30 -9.68
C ARG A 267 -3.82 0.24 -8.65
N LEU A 268 -2.87 -0.64 -8.34
CA LEU A 268 -3.08 -1.76 -7.40
C LEU A 268 -3.32 -1.27 -5.96
N LYS A 269 -2.55 -0.29 -5.50
CA LYS A 269 -2.52 0.11 -4.09
C LYS A 269 -3.25 1.42 -3.79
N GLY A 270 -3.56 2.23 -4.80
CA GLY A 270 -4.20 3.52 -4.63
C GLY A 270 -5.39 3.70 -5.56
N ASP A 271 -5.61 4.95 -5.91
CA ASP A 271 -6.57 5.38 -6.94
C ASP A 271 -5.80 6.06 -8.08
N LEU A 272 -5.66 5.35 -9.21
CA LEU A 272 -4.90 5.86 -10.35
C LEU A 272 -5.53 7.12 -10.96
N ARG A 273 -6.86 7.28 -10.89
CA ARG A 273 -7.55 8.48 -11.37
C ARG A 273 -7.15 9.71 -10.56
N LYS A 274 -7.16 9.58 -9.22
CA LYS A 274 -6.76 10.66 -8.30
C LYS A 274 -5.29 11.03 -8.48
N PHE A 275 -4.43 10.04 -8.62
CA PHE A 275 -3.01 10.27 -8.89
C PHE A 275 -2.79 10.95 -10.26
N ALA A 276 -3.57 10.60 -11.28
CA ALA A 276 -3.49 11.23 -12.61
C ALA A 276 -3.95 12.69 -12.56
N MET A 277 -5.05 12.98 -11.86
CA MET A 277 -5.51 14.36 -11.60
C MET A 277 -4.44 15.18 -10.86
N GLY A 278 -3.81 14.57 -9.84
CA GLY A 278 -2.72 15.22 -9.11
C GLY A 278 -1.48 15.48 -9.96
N ALA A 279 -1.18 14.63 -10.94
CA ALA A 279 -0.09 14.87 -11.88
C ALA A 279 -0.35 16.10 -12.77
N ALA A 280 -1.61 16.32 -13.17
CA ALA A 280 -1.99 17.53 -13.93
C ALA A 280 -1.80 18.84 -13.11
N ALA A 281 -1.85 18.76 -11.78
CA ALA A 281 -1.62 19.92 -10.92
C ALA A 281 -0.15 20.41 -10.95
N ILE A 282 0.79 19.60 -11.45
CA ILE A 282 2.20 20.00 -11.61
C ILE A 282 2.31 21.22 -12.53
N ASP A 283 1.47 21.33 -13.56
CA ASP A 283 1.50 22.42 -14.53
C ASP A 283 1.07 23.78 -13.93
N ARG A 284 0.51 23.76 -12.71
CA ARG A 284 0.01 24.95 -12.00
C ARG A 284 0.89 25.38 -10.83
N LEU A 285 2.05 24.78 -10.67
CA LEU A 285 3.00 25.16 -9.63
C LEU A 285 3.62 26.53 -9.93
N GLU A 286 3.63 27.39 -8.93
CA GLU A 286 4.14 28.76 -8.98
C GLU A 286 5.43 28.91 -8.13
N PRO A 287 6.21 29.99 -8.30
CA PRO A 287 7.40 30.24 -7.50
C PRO A 287 7.08 30.29 -6.01
N GLY A 288 7.81 29.53 -5.21
CA GLY A 288 7.64 29.45 -3.75
C GLY A 288 6.56 28.49 -3.28
N ASP A 289 5.84 27.81 -4.19
CA ASP A 289 4.91 26.75 -3.81
C ASP A 289 5.64 25.60 -3.12
N LYS A 290 5.00 25.03 -2.08
CA LYS A 290 5.52 23.89 -1.34
C LYS A 290 5.02 22.57 -1.91
N VAL A 291 5.94 21.66 -2.17
CA VAL A 291 5.66 20.28 -2.63
C VAL A 291 6.12 19.29 -1.57
N LEU A 292 5.18 18.46 -1.13
CA LEU A 292 5.45 17.36 -0.23
C LEU A 292 5.95 16.14 -1.01
N ILE A 293 7.10 15.59 -0.68
CA ILE A 293 7.53 14.26 -1.11
C ILE A 293 7.37 13.28 0.04
N ALA A 294 6.48 12.31 -0.13
CA ALA A 294 6.15 11.30 0.88
C ALA A 294 6.76 9.94 0.54
N GLU A 295 7.84 9.59 1.23
CA GLU A 295 8.53 8.31 1.09
C GLU A 295 7.94 7.24 2.03
N SER A 296 7.95 5.96 1.60
CA SER A 296 7.47 4.85 2.44
C SER A 296 8.56 4.18 3.26
N CYS A 297 9.82 4.41 2.94
CA CYS A 297 10.97 3.81 3.60
C CYS A 297 11.91 4.88 4.14
N SER A 298 12.51 4.58 5.29
CA SER A 298 13.58 5.39 5.86
C SER A 298 14.92 4.79 5.42
N HIS A 299 15.39 5.13 4.25
CA HIS A 299 16.73 4.74 3.78
C HIS A 299 17.65 5.97 3.77
N HIS A 300 18.95 5.72 3.85
CA HIS A 300 19.92 6.80 3.66
C HIS A 300 19.86 7.30 2.22
N ALA A 301 19.66 8.60 2.04
CA ALA A 301 19.68 9.22 0.72
C ALA A 301 21.06 9.01 0.09
N LEU A 302 21.06 8.44 -1.12
CA LEU A 302 22.25 8.34 -1.98
C LEU A 302 22.30 9.58 -2.87
N GLU A 303 23.47 9.87 -3.45
CA GLU A 303 23.66 11.02 -4.36
C GLU A 303 22.67 11.05 -5.54
N ASP A 304 22.12 9.89 -5.91
CA ASP A 304 21.17 9.69 -7.02
C ASP A 304 19.75 9.30 -6.56
N ASP A 305 19.36 9.69 -5.33
CA ASP A 305 18.05 9.37 -4.79
C ASP A 305 16.92 9.96 -5.65
N ILE A 306 15.90 9.11 -5.96
CA ILE A 306 14.79 9.53 -6.83
C ILE A 306 13.95 10.62 -6.16
N GLY A 307 13.55 10.41 -4.90
CA GLY A 307 12.65 11.31 -4.20
C GLY A 307 13.33 12.60 -3.76
N ARG A 308 14.55 12.51 -3.27
CA ARG A 308 15.26 13.64 -2.64
C ARG A 308 16.10 14.47 -3.60
N VAL A 309 16.49 13.89 -4.75
CA VAL A 309 17.39 14.55 -5.70
C VAL A 309 16.76 14.68 -7.09
N LYS A 310 16.31 13.55 -7.68
CA LYS A 310 15.88 13.57 -9.09
C LYS A 310 14.52 14.24 -9.30
N ILE A 311 13.50 13.88 -8.52
CA ILE A 311 12.17 14.48 -8.64
C ILE A 311 12.20 15.98 -8.37
N PRO A 312 12.83 16.51 -7.29
CA PRO A 312 12.97 17.96 -7.11
C PRO A 312 13.60 18.67 -8.29
N ARG A 313 14.68 18.09 -8.85
CA ARG A 313 15.34 18.65 -10.03
C ARG A 313 14.43 18.64 -11.26
N TRP A 314 13.75 17.53 -11.54
CA TRP A 314 12.86 17.42 -12.70
C TRP A 314 11.63 18.34 -12.58
N LEU A 315 11.04 18.47 -11.38
CA LEU A 315 9.95 19.40 -11.12
C LEU A 315 10.39 20.84 -11.44
N ARG A 316 11.49 21.33 -10.84
CA ARG A 316 12.00 22.68 -11.08
C ARG A 316 12.34 22.94 -12.55
N GLN A 317 12.92 21.95 -13.22
CA GLN A 317 13.25 22.04 -14.65
C GLN A 317 11.98 22.11 -15.52
N TYR A 318 10.96 21.33 -15.18
CA TYR A 318 9.73 21.26 -15.95
C TYR A 318 8.87 22.50 -15.78
N VAL A 319 8.65 22.94 -14.55
CA VAL A 319 7.81 24.12 -14.27
C VAL A 319 8.54 25.44 -14.54
N GLY A 320 9.88 25.41 -14.64
CA GLY A 320 10.70 26.60 -14.93
C GLY A 320 10.80 27.59 -13.77
N VAL A 321 10.37 27.20 -12.57
CA VAL A 321 10.38 28.02 -11.35
C VAL A 321 10.94 27.26 -10.17
N ASP A 322 11.38 27.98 -9.14
CA ASP A 322 11.83 27.35 -7.90
C ASP A 322 10.64 27.05 -7.00
N VAL A 323 10.56 25.79 -6.55
CA VAL A 323 9.56 25.28 -5.62
C VAL A 323 10.24 24.74 -4.37
N GLU A 324 9.60 24.94 -3.23
CA GLU A 324 10.08 24.40 -1.94
C GLU A 324 9.72 22.91 -1.84
N ILE A 325 10.67 22.09 -1.40
CA ILE A 325 10.47 20.64 -1.30
C ILE A 325 10.68 20.19 0.14
N ASP A 326 9.62 19.62 0.73
CA ASP A 326 9.70 18.95 2.03
C ASP A 326 9.61 17.43 1.82
N VAL A 327 10.48 16.67 2.51
CA VAL A 327 10.52 15.21 2.40
C VAL A 327 10.15 14.57 3.73
N TYR A 328 9.10 13.78 3.74
CA TYR A 328 8.68 12.95 4.87
C TYR A 328 8.93 11.49 4.56
N ALA A 329 9.69 10.81 5.43
CA ALA A 329 10.12 9.42 5.22
C ALA A 329 9.43 8.45 6.19
N GLY A 330 9.24 7.21 5.74
CA GLY A 330 8.63 6.16 6.53
C GLY A 330 7.13 6.32 6.65
N ARG A 331 6.61 6.26 7.86
CA ARG A 331 5.16 6.36 8.15
C ARG A 331 4.72 7.77 8.57
N ASP A 332 5.65 8.68 8.68
CA ASP A 332 5.32 10.04 9.02
C ASP A 332 4.68 10.75 7.83
N PHE A 333 3.66 11.53 8.13
CA PHE A 333 2.93 12.34 7.17
C PHE A 333 2.56 13.65 7.87
N PRO A 334 2.71 14.82 7.27
CA PRO A 334 2.54 16.09 7.97
C PRO A 334 1.10 16.29 8.43
N ASP A 335 0.93 16.90 9.60
CA ASP A 335 -0.39 17.25 10.15
C ASP A 335 -0.98 18.49 9.43
N HIS A 336 -0.12 19.37 8.88
CA HIS A 336 -0.53 20.60 8.18
C HIS A 336 -0.39 20.45 6.66
N LEU A 337 -1.24 19.60 6.08
CA LEU A 337 -1.21 19.33 4.63
C LEU A 337 -1.60 20.55 3.80
N SER A 338 -2.47 21.43 4.31
CA SER A 338 -2.93 22.64 3.60
C SER A 338 -1.81 23.62 3.20
N ASP A 339 -0.62 23.47 3.76
CA ASP A 339 0.55 24.31 3.40
C ASP A 339 1.15 23.89 2.04
N TYR A 340 0.81 22.72 1.53
CA TYR A 340 1.35 22.17 0.30
C TYR A 340 0.41 22.37 -0.88
N LYS A 341 0.98 22.64 -2.06
CA LYS A 341 0.25 22.74 -3.33
C LYS A 341 0.17 21.40 -4.06
N LEU A 342 1.07 20.47 -3.72
CA LEU A 342 1.12 19.15 -4.32
C LEU A 342 1.77 18.16 -3.33
N ALA A 343 1.22 16.95 -3.26
CA ALA A 343 1.87 15.82 -2.60
C ALA A 343 2.32 14.79 -3.65
N VAL A 344 3.57 14.32 -3.55
CA VAL A 344 4.15 13.30 -4.43
C VAL A 344 4.48 12.08 -3.61
N GLN A 345 3.64 11.05 -3.68
CA GLN A 345 3.78 9.78 -2.98
C GLN A 345 4.78 8.88 -3.72
N CYS A 346 5.68 8.22 -3.01
CA CYS A 346 6.53 7.19 -3.61
C CYS A 346 5.72 5.96 -4.06
N GLY A 347 6.36 4.99 -4.73
CA GLY A 347 5.70 3.77 -5.23
C GLY A 347 5.04 2.88 -4.17
N GLY A 348 5.20 3.17 -2.88
CA GLY A 348 4.50 2.51 -1.79
C GLY A 348 4.81 1.02 -1.65
N CYS A 349 6.00 0.54 -2.06
CA CYS A 349 6.34 -0.88 -2.02
C CYS A 349 6.29 -1.47 -0.60
N MET A 350 6.54 -0.65 0.43
CA MET A 350 6.50 -1.06 1.85
C MET A 350 5.15 -0.82 2.52
N GLN A 351 4.24 -0.07 1.90
CA GLN A 351 2.91 0.24 2.41
C GLN A 351 1.87 -0.73 1.86
N ASN A 352 0.86 -1.06 2.66
CA ASN A 352 -0.32 -1.76 2.15
C ASN A 352 -1.28 -0.78 1.43
N ARG A 353 -2.32 -1.33 0.80
CA ARG A 353 -3.30 -0.53 0.05
C ARG A 353 -4.01 0.48 0.96
N ARG A 354 -4.43 0.06 2.15
CA ARG A 354 -5.13 0.91 3.11
C ARG A 354 -4.31 2.15 3.50
N GLU A 355 -3.02 1.97 3.72
CA GLU A 355 -2.09 3.05 4.07
C GLU A 355 -1.95 4.09 2.93
N VAL A 356 -1.93 3.63 1.68
CA VAL A 356 -1.89 4.52 0.51
C VAL A 356 -3.22 5.26 0.35
N LEU A 357 -4.36 4.57 0.49
CA LEU A 357 -5.69 5.19 0.42
C LEU A 357 -5.89 6.23 1.53
N SER A 358 -5.46 5.93 2.76
CA SER A 358 -5.51 6.90 3.87
C SER A 358 -4.73 8.19 3.57
N ARG A 359 -3.57 8.10 2.92
CA ARG A 359 -2.82 9.29 2.48
C ARG A 359 -3.56 10.09 1.41
N ILE A 360 -4.20 9.40 0.46
CA ILE A 360 -5.05 10.06 -0.55
C ILE A 360 -6.21 10.79 0.14
N GLU A 361 -6.92 10.13 1.05
CA GLU A 361 -8.05 10.70 1.80
C GLU A 361 -7.62 11.94 2.61
N LYS A 362 -6.46 11.89 3.28
CA LYS A 362 -5.91 13.03 4.03
C LYS A 362 -5.60 14.23 3.12
N CYS A 363 -4.99 13.97 1.96
CA CYS A 363 -4.71 15.02 0.98
C CYS A 363 -6.00 15.63 0.42
N GLU A 364 -7.00 14.82 0.08
CA GLU A 364 -8.31 15.29 -0.40
C GLU A 364 -9.02 16.15 0.65
N SER A 365 -9.05 15.70 1.91
CA SER A 365 -9.65 16.44 3.01
C SER A 365 -8.98 17.80 3.25
N ALA A 366 -7.69 17.90 2.92
CA ALA A 366 -6.93 19.16 2.98
C ALA A 366 -7.01 19.98 1.68
N GLY A 367 -7.67 19.49 0.62
CA GLY A 367 -7.74 20.13 -0.68
C GLY A 367 -6.40 20.12 -1.46
N VAL A 368 -5.50 19.19 -1.15
CA VAL A 368 -4.16 19.09 -1.74
C VAL A 368 -4.14 18.00 -2.80
N PRO A 369 -3.84 18.32 -4.07
CA PRO A 369 -3.64 17.30 -5.09
C PRO A 369 -2.54 16.31 -4.69
N ILE A 370 -2.76 15.01 -4.98
CA ILE A 370 -1.75 13.99 -4.73
C ILE A 370 -1.46 13.19 -5.99
N THR A 371 -0.19 12.97 -6.27
CA THR A 371 0.29 12.08 -7.35
C THR A 371 1.32 11.09 -6.82
N ASN A 372 1.83 10.19 -7.68
CA ASN A 372 2.92 9.30 -7.30
C ASN A 372 4.19 9.55 -8.13
N TYR A 373 5.31 8.95 -7.71
CA TYR A 373 6.61 9.10 -8.40
C TYR A 373 6.51 8.78 -9.89
N GLY A 374 5.86 7.69 -10.28
CA GLY A 374 5.77 7.28 -11.69
C GLY A 374 5.02 8.27 -12.56
N LEU A 375 3.89 8.78 -12.07
CA LEU A 375 3.13 9.80 -12.81
C LEU A 375 3.87 11.15 -12.81
N CYS A 376 4.44 11.55 -11.67
CA CYS A 376 5.23 12.77 -11.58
C CYS A 376 6.42 12.76 -12.55
N ILE A 377 7.18 11.67 -12.61
CA ILE A 377 8.30 11.50 -13.54
C ILE A 377 7.79 11.52 -14.98
N SER A 378 6.70 10.81 -15.28
CA SER A 378 6.14 10.76 -16.64
C SER A 378 5.59 12.11 -17.10
N GLN A 379 5.02 12.91 -16.19
CA GLN A 379 4.58 14.29 -16.46
C GLN A 379 5.77 15.19 -16.76
N THR A 380 6.77 15.21 -15.89
CA THR A 380 7.96 16.04 -16.06
C THR A 380 8.82 15.66 -17.27
N GLN A 381 8.66 14.42 -17.77
CA GLN A 381 9.29 13.98 -19.03
C GLN A 381 8.39 14.15 -20.27
N GLY A 382 7.18 14.68 -20.13
CA GLY A 382 6.25 14.95 -21.22
C GLY A 382 5.62 13.72 -21.87
N VAL A 383 5.62 12.57 -21.21
CA VAL A 383 5.13 11.29 -21.77
C VAL A 383 3.93 10.68 -21.00
N LEU A 384 3.34 11.43 -20.04
CA LEU A 384 2.30 10.89 -19.17
C LEU A 384 1.09 10.36 -19.94
N LYS A 385 0.57 11.09 -20.93
CA LYS A 385 -0.56 10.62 -21.75
C LYS A 385 -0.28 9.27 -22.40
N ARG A 386 0.95 9.07 -22.89
CA ARG A 386 1.35 7.84 -23.56
C ARG A 386 1.34 6.64 -22.61
N VAL A 387 1.85 6.81 -21.39
CA VAL A 387 1.91 5.71 -20.39
C VAL A 387 0.61 5.52 -19.62
N LEU A 388 -0.33 6.48 -19.69
CA LEU A 388 -1.70 6.32 -19.21
C LEU A 388 -2.64 5.72 -20.25
N SER A 389 -2.25 5.62 -21.53
CA SER A 389 -3.10 5.10 -22.60
C SER A 389 -3.68 3.71 -22.34
N PRO A 390 -3.03 2.78 -21.59
CA PRO A 390 -3.64 1.52 -21.18
C PRO A 390 -4.77 1.66 -20.15
N PHE A 391 -4.96 2.86 -19.55
CA PHE A 391 -5.90 3.12 -18.46
C PHE A 391 -6.84 4.28 -18.82
N PRO A 392 -7.87 4.07 -19.66
CA PRO A 392 -8.71 5.16 -20.20
C PRO A 392 -9.32 6.05 -19.12
N ALA A 393 -9.86 5.47 -18.04
CA ALA A 393 -10.47 6.24 -16.95
C ALA A 393 -9.50 7.17 -16.21
N ALA A 394 -8.21 6.81 -16.13
CA ALA A 394 -7.19 7.66 -15.54
C ALA A 394 -6.71 8.72 -16.53
N LEU A 395 -6.63 8.40 -17.82
CA LEU A 395 -6.31 9.35 -18.87
C LEU A 395 -7.40 10.42 -18.99
N ASP A 396 -8.68 10.02 -19.01
CA ASP A 396 -9.82 10.96 -19.03
C ASP A 396 -9.81 11.87 -17.80
N ALA A 397 -9.53 11.32 -16.61
CA ALA A 397 -9.42 12.11 -15.38
C ALA A 397 -8.27 13.14 -15.45
N TYR A 398 -7.13 12.75 -15.99
CA TYR A 398 -6.00 13.66 -16.21
C TYR A 398 -6.37 14.78 -17.18
N GLU A 399 -6.97 14.44 -18.33
CA GLU A 399 -7.34 15.42 -19.37
C GLU A 399 -8.44 16.36 -18.91
N SER A 400 -9.39 15.91 -18.08
CA SER A 400 -10.45 16.75 -17.53
C SER A 400 -9.89 17.91 -16.70
N VAL A 401 -8.80 17.70 -15.95
CA VAL A 401 -8.15 18.75 -15.15
C VAL A 401 -7.45 19.77 -16.05
N LEU A 402 -6.86 19.32 -17.16
CA LEU A 402 -6.20 20.24 -18.12
C LEU A 402 -7.20 21.12 -18.87
N LEU A 403 -8.42 20.64 -19.14
CA LEU A 403 -9.47 21.41 -19.82
C LEU A 403 -10.13 22.45 -18.92
N THR A 404 -10.05 22.30 -17.60
CA THR A 404 -10.61 23.26 -16.62
C THR A 404 -9.59 24.30 -16.16
N SER A 405 -8.40 24.27 -16.75
CA SER A 405 -7.30 25.24 -16.57
C SER A 405 -7.33 26.25 -17.71
#